data_d9ef49aad338c646cfc466de3f6fff65
#
_entry.id   d9ef49aad338c646cfc466de3f6fff65
#
_cell.length_a   1.000
_cell.length_b   1.000
_cell.length_c   1.000
_cell.angle_alpha   90.00
_cell.angle_beta   90.00
_cell.angle_gamma   90.00
#
_symmetry.space_group_name_H-M   'P 1'
#
loop_
_entity.id
_entity.type
_entity.pdbx_description
1 polymer ?
#
loop_
_entity_poly.entity_id
_entity_poly.type
_entity_poly.pdbx_seq_one_letter_code
_entity_poly.pdbx_strand_id
1 'polypeptide(L)'
;MTATEHRLEPLELARLLHRLAAQGRAGVLQVPGQGARSTPARLALAGGFVHAIDVGPSAPVSSDAQIRYILRLRSVGEFLDGQKLSGKYAVEPLRPDSGIRQHLDAQSLPTEVLRQRLGSARFVVFSPPHSSSLHPEERSLIAFLSEPRTVPELLLVRDWSPLRAMKLLSILDALGCLHLGGSSQQLAEAWGLLELQPGASADDIKHAYRRLVRMLHPDHHQSAAPEVQRALVERFSAVHTAYKLLLSSR
;
A
#
# COMPACT_ATOMS: atom_id res chain seq x y z
N MET A 1 -12.95 -23.89 17.75
CA MET A 1 -12.01 -23.31 16.77
C MET A 1 -11.99 -21.83 17.01
N THR A 2 -11.00 -21.35 17.74
CA THR A 2 -10.81 -19.93 18.05
C THR A 2 -10.22 -19.26 16.83
N ALA A 3 -11.00 -18.39 16.18
CA ALA A 3 -10.51 -17.50 15.14
C ALA A 3 -9.44 -16.60 15.78
N THR A 4 -8.21 -16.78 15.39
CA THR A 4 -7.12 -15.88 15.75
C THR A 4 -7.43 -14.55 15.07
N GLU A 5 -7.90 -13.57 15.83
CA GLU A 5 -8.05 -12.20 15.36
C GLU A 5 -6.66 -11.68 14.98
N HIS A 6 -6.30 -11.79 13.71
CA HIS A 6 -5.16 -11.08 13.17
C HIS A 6 -5.47 -9.58 13.22
N ARG A 7 -4.96 -8.94 14.23
CA ARG A 7 -5.01 -7.49 14.39
C ARG A 7 -4.09 -6.90 13.32
N LEU A 8 -4.68 -6.33 12.26
CA LEU A 8 -3.92 -5.69 11.19
C LEU A 8 -3.03 -4.56 11.73
N GLU A 9 -1.87 -4.41 11.13
CA GLU A 9 -1.09 -3.19 11.31
C GLU A 9 -1.92 -1.96 10.88
N PRO A 10 -1.77 -0.81 11.56
CA PRO A 10 -2.58 0.39 11.32
C PRO A 10 -2.61 0.87 9.86
N LEU A 11 -1.62 0.49 9.07
CA LEU A 11 -1.47 0.92 7.68
C LEU A 11 -2.10 -0.03 6.65
N GLU A 12 -2.40 -1.27 7.01
CA GLU A 12 -2.83 -2.28 6.03
C GLU A 12 -4.21 -1.99 5.44
N LEU A 13 -5.17 -1.57 6.27
CA LEU A 13 -6.49 -1.20 5.80
C LEU A 13 -6.45 0.06 4.94
N ALA A 14 -5.61 1.04 5.31
CA ALA A 14 -5.38 2.25 4.52
C ALA A 14 -4.78 1.92 3.15
N ARG A 15 -3.78 1.03 3.11
CA ARG A 15 -3.18 0.53 1.85
C ARG A 15 -4.18 -0.23 0.99
N LEU A 16 -4.99 -1.09 1.61
CA LEU A 16 -6.03 -1.83 0.89
C LEU A 16 -7.03 -0.87 0.25
N LEU A 17 -7.56 0.08 1.02
CA LEU A 17 -8.52 1.07 0.54
C LEU A 17 -7.93 1.91 -0.60
N HIS A 18 -6.71 2.42 -0.43
CA HIS A 18 -6.02 3.16 -1.48
C HIS A 18 -5.79 2.31 -2.74
N ARG A 19 -5.35 1.06 -2.60
CA ARG A 19 -5.12 0.13 -3.72
C ARG A 19 -6.39 -0.13 -4.50
N LEU A 20 -7.50 -0.43 -3.83
CA LEU A 20 -8.80 -0.66 -4.47
C LEU A 20 -9.26 0.58 -5.26
N ALA A 21 -9.08 1.77 -4.68
CA ALA A 21 -9.40 3.02 -5.36
C ALA A 21 -8.46 3.29 -6.55
N ALA A 22 -7.14 3.10 -6.39
CA ALA A 22 -6.16 3.30 -7.46
C ALA A 22 -6.38 2.35 -8.65
N GLN A 23 -6.86 1.12 -8.39
CA GLN A 23 -7.21 0.14 -9.42
C GLN A 23 -8.58 0.41 -10.06
N GLY A 24 -9.34 1.41 -9.59
CA GLY A 24 -10.68 1.70 -10.09
C GLY A 24 -11.70 0.58 -9.83
N ARG A 25 -11.42 -0.33 -8.85
CA ARG A 25 -12.30 -1.47 -8.55
C ARG A 25 -13.70 -0.99 -8.19
N ALA A 26 -14.69 -1.73 -8.65
CA ALA A 26 -16.11 -1.49 -8.32
C ALA A 26 -16.62 -2.58 -7.39
N GLY A 27 -17.08 -2.21 -6.20
CA GLY A 27 -17.55 -3.16 -5.19
C GLY A 27 -17.69 -2.54 -3.82
N VAL A 28 -17.87 -3.37 -2.81
CA VAL A 28 -18.04 -2.96 -1.41
C VAL A 28 -16.91 -3.51 -0.56
N LEU A 29 -16.16 -2.63 0.08
CA LEU A 29 -15.24 -2.99 1.14
C LEU A 29 -16.03 -3.08 2.45
N GLN A 30 -16.11 -4.28 3.01
CA GLN A 30 -16.75 -4.56 4.28
C GLN A 30 -15.69 -4.77 5.36
N VAL A 31 -15.77 -4.01 6.43
CA VAL A 31 -14.83 -4.07 7.56
C VAL A 31 -15.61 -4.49 8.81
N PRO A 32 -15.27 -5.60 9.45
CA PRO A 32 -15.93 -6.03 10.67
C PRO A 32 -15.84 -4.97 11.77
N GLY A 33 -16.95 -4.76 12.46
CA GLY A 33 -16.98 -3.86 13.62
C GLY A 33 -16.26 -4.47 14.84
N GLN A 34 -15.94 -3.64 15.81
CA GLN A 34 -15.32 -4.10 17.06
C GLN A 34 -16.40 -4.59 18.05
N GLY A 35 -16.34 -5.87 18.43
CA GLY A 35 -17.23 -6.50 19.39
C GLY A 35 -18.34 -7.36 18.76
N ALA A 36 -18.83 -8.33 19.54
CA ALA A 36 -19.75 -9.40 19.09
C ALA A 36 -21.13 -8.93 18.57
N ARG A 37 -21.50 -7.66 18.77
CA ARG A 37 -22.80 -7.08 18.35
C ARG A 37 -22.65 -5.87 17.41
N SER A 38 -21.43 -5.59 16.93
CA SER A 38 -21.19 -4.41 16.13
C SER A 38 -21.48 -4.72 14.65
N THR A 39 -22.29 -3.89 14.00
CA THR A 39 -22.54 -3.97 12.56
C THR A 39 -21.25 -3.68 11.80
N PRO A 40 -20.96 -4.44 10.72
CA PRO A 40 -19.80 -4.16 9.90
C PRO A 40 -19.93 -2.79 9.24
N ALA A 41 -18.83 -2.05 9.18
CA ALA A 41 -18.74 -0.85 8.37
C ALA A 41 -18.52 -1.21 6.90
N ARG A 42 -19.12 -0.44 5.97
CA ARG A 42 -19.08 -0.73 4.53
C ARG A 42 -18.82 0.53 3.72
N LEU A 43 -17.96 0.40 2.69
CA LEU A 43 -17.69 1.46 1.71
C LEU A 43 -17.94 0.91 0.30
N ALA A 44 -18.74 1.60 -0.48
CA ALA A 44 -18.88 1.31 -1.90
C ALA A 44 -17.87 2.14 -2.71
N LEU A 45 -17.10 1.44 -3.54
CA LEU A 45 -16.07 2.00 -4.41
C LEU A 45 -16.45 1.79 -5.87
N ALA A 46 -16.16 2.77 -6.71
CA ALA A 46 -16.19 2.65 -8.16
C ALA A 46 -15.35 3.74 -8.82
N GLY A 47 -14.60 3.40 -9.88
CA GLY A 47 -13.82 4.36 -10.65
C GLY A 47 -12.79 5.18 -9.84
N GLY A 48 -12.32 4.65 -8.71
CA GLY A 48 -11.37 5.34 -7.83
C GLY A 48 -11.99 6.23 -6.77
N PHE A 49 -13.31 6.25 -6.65
CA PHE A 49 -14.05 7.08 -5.71
C PHE A 49 -14.90 6.24 -4.75
N VAL A 50 -15.12 6.78 -3.55
CA VAL A 50 -16.11 6.29 -2.60
C VAL A 50 -17.44 6.95 -2.94
N HIS A 51 -18.47 6.15 -3.15
CA HIS A 51 -19.82 6.60 -3.54
C HIS A 51 -20.87 6.39 -2.46
N ALA A 52 -20.63 5.50 -1.51
CA ALA A 52 -21.51 5.28 -0.37
C ALA A 52 -20.74 4.77 0.84
N ILE A 53 -21.18 5.17 2.04
CA ILE A 53 -20.55 4.80 3.31
C ILE A 53 -21.64 4.42 4.31
N ASP A 54 -21.54 3.24 4.90
CA ASP A 54 -22.39 2.77 5.98
C ASP A 54 -21.53 2.40 7.20
N VAL A 55 -21.59 3.21 8.23
CA VAL A 55 -20.88 3.00 9.50
C VAL A 55 -21.85 2.92 10.70
N GLY A 56 -23.13 2.71 10.40
CA GLY A 56 -24.19 2.57 11.40
C GLY A 56 -24.75 3.91 11.90
N PRO A 57 -25.67 3.85 12.86
CA PRO A 57 -26.51 4.99 13.27
C PRO A 57 -25.76 6.11 14.02
N SER A 58 -24.60 5.81 14.59
CA SER A 58 -23.77 6.80 15.31
C SER A 58 -22.65 7.36 14.43
N ALA A 59 -22.88 7.42 13.12
CA ALA A 59 -21.90 7.83 12.13
C ALA A 59 -21.47 9.30 12.30
N PRO A 60 -20.17 9.61 12.10
CA PRO A 60 -19.72 11.00 11.91
C PRO A 60 -20.45 11.66 10.73
N VAL A 61 -20.61 12.98 10.80
CA VAL A 61 -21.35 13.73 9.77
C VAL A 61 -20.59 13.83 8.45
N SER A 62 -19.27 14.02 8.49
CA SER A 62 -18.46 14.14 7.26
C SER A 62 -17.96 12.82 6.73
N SER A 63 -17.93 12.67 5.42
CA SER A 63 -17.45 11.43 4.75
C SER A 63 -16.00 11.12 5.08
N ASP A 64 -15.10 12.10 5.16
CA ASP A 64 -13.71 11.91 5.60
C ASP A 64 -13.62 11.40 7.04
N ALA A 65 -14.51 11.88 7.94
CA ALA A 65 -14.57 11.38 9.31
C ALA A 65 -15.11 9.95 9.38
N GLN A 66 -16.02 9.57 8.49
CA GLN A 66 -16.52 8.19 8.35
C GLN A 66 -15.42 7.26 7.85
N ILE A 67 -14.64 7.66 6.84
CA ILE A 67 -13.46 6.92 6.37
C ILE A 67 -12.46 6.74 7.52
N ARG A 68 -12.14 7.79 8.26
CA ARG A 68 -11.25 7.70 9.43
C ARG A 68 -11.79 6.77 10.51
N TYR A 69 -13.09 6.76 10.74
CA TYR A 69 -13.72 5.83 11.68
C TYR A 69 -13.46 4.37 11.25
N ILE A 70 -13.69 4.05 9.96
CA ILE A 70 -13.47 2.72 9.41
C ILE A 70 -12.00 2.31 9.54
N LEU A 71 -11.06 3.19 9.21
CA LEU A 71 -9.63 2.93 9.31
C LEU A 71 -9.17 2.65 10.76
N ARG A 72 -9.92 3.14 11.77
CA ARG A 72 -9.65 2.85 13.20
C ARG A 72 -10.08 1.46 13.63
N LEU A 73 -10.94 0.78 12.88
CA LEU A 73 -11.45 -0.54 13.25
C LEU A 73 -10.36 -1.62 13.26
N ARG A 74 -9.24 -1.41 12.56
CA ARG A 74 -8.06 -2.30 12.54
C ARG A 74 -8.41 -3.77 12.29
N SER A 75 -9.46 -4.01 11.54
CA SER A 75 -9.93 -5.35 11.18
C SER A 75 -9.62 -5.63 9.72
N VAL A 76 -9.45 -6.90 9.37
CA VAL A 76 -9.28 -7.32 7.97
C VAL A 76 -10.56 -6.98 7.21
N GLY A 77 -10.43 -6.13 6.20
CA GLY A 77 -11.56 -5.82 5.30
C GLY A 77 -11.71 -6.90 4.23
N GLU A 78 -12.95 -7.27 3.94
CA GLU A 78 -13.30 -8.11 2.80
C GLU A 78 -13.83 -7.24 1.66
N PHE A 79 -13.30 -7.41 0.45
CA PHE A 79 -13.80 -6.70 -0.72
C PHE A 79 -14.75 -7.59 -1.52
N LEU A 80 -15.99 -7.15 -1.62
CA LEU A 80 -17.09 -7.84 -2.31
C LEU A 80 -17.26 -7.20 -3.70
N ASP A 81 -16.64 -7.81 -4.69
CA ASP A 81 -16.60 -7.32 -6.08
C ASP A 81 -17.99 -7.21 -6.69
N GLY A 82 -18.26 -6.14 -7.40
CA GLY A 82 -19.54 -5.89 -8.07
C GLY A 82 -20.74 -5.63 -7.16
N GLN A 83 -20.60 -5.71 -5.84
CA GLN A 83 -21.67 -5.36 -4.90
C GLN A 83 -21.92 -3.85 -4.84
N LYS A 84 -23.16 -3.48 -4.47
CA LYS A 84 -23.57 -2.08 -4.28
C LYS A 84 -24.20 -1.90 -2.91
N LEU A 85 -24.02 -0.71 -2.34
CA LEU A 85 -24.76 -0.27 -1.15
C LEU A 85 -26.07 0.40 -1.54
N SER A 86 -27.06 0.36 -0.62
CA SER A 86 -28.32 1.09 -0.78
C SER A 86 -28.08 2.59 -0.96
N GLY A 87 -28.88 3.24 -1.79
CA GLY A 87 -28.81 4.69 -2.07
C GLY A 87 -28.94 5.58 -0.83
N LYS A 88 -29.54 5.06 0.28
CA LYS A 88 -29.60 5.80 1.56
C LYS A 88 -28.24 6.09 2.19
N TYR A 89 -27.18 5.36 1.77
CA TYR A 89 -25.82 5.54 2.23
C TYR A 89 -24.96 6.34 1.23
N ALA A 90 -25.57 6.84 0.16
CA ALA A 90 -24.87 7.61 -0.87
C ALA A 90 -24.20 8.84 -0.27
N VAL A 91 -22.98 9.08 -0.72
CA VAL A 91 -22.21 10.30 -0.42
C VAL A 91 -21.80 10.95 -1.72
N GLU A 92 -21.47 12.22 -1.69
CA GLU A 92 -20.81 12.86 -2.83
C GLU A 92 -19.51 12.07 -3.16
N PRO A 93 -19.25 11.75 -4.42
CA PRO A 93 -18.07 10.96 -4.80
C PRO A 93 -16.79 11.63 -4.33
N LEU A 94 -16.02 10.93 -3.49
CA LEU A 94 -14.78 11.47 -2.93
C LEU A 94 -13.65 10.45 -3.05
N ARG A 95 -12.42 10.93 -3.21
CA ARG A 95 -11.23 10.09 -3.12
C ARG A 95 -10.93 9.75 -1.67
N PRO A 96 -10.60 8.50 -1.35
CA PRO A 96 -10.31 8.11 0.04
C PRO A 96 -9.01 8.71 0.59
N ASP A 97 -8.16 9.27 -0.25
CA ASP A 97 -6.83 9.76 0.10
C ASP A 97 -6.85 10.83 1.21
N SER A 98 -7.84 11.75 1.19
CA SER A 98 -7.99 12.76 2.22
C SER A 98 -8.27 12.14 3.60
N GLY A 99 -9.22 11.21 3.67
CA GLY A 99 -9.53 10.49 4.91
C GLY A 99 -8.35 9.64 5.41
N ILE A 100 -7.60 9.01 4.50
CA ILE A 100 -6.39 8.24 4.83
C ILE A 100 -5.33 9.17 5.43
N ARG A 101 -5.02 10.30 4.79
CA ARG A 101 -4.07 11.29 5.30
C ARG A 101 -4.44 11.80 6.69
N GLN A 102 -5.67 12.24 6.86
CA GLN A 102 -6.16 12.73 8.14
C GLN A 102 -6.11 11.65 9.23
N HIS A 103 -6.37 10.37 8.86
CA HIS A 103 -6.25 9.25 9.79
C HIS A 103 -4.79 9.07 10.24
N LEU A 104 -3.85 9.01 9.30
CA LEU A 104 -2.44 8.79 9.58
C LEU A 104 -1.78 9.98 10.31
N ASP A 105 -2.19 11.20 9.96
CA ASP A 105 -1.69 12.41 10.62
C ASP A 105 -2.17 12.52 12.08
N ALA A 106 -3.41 12.08 12.36
CA ALA A 106 -3.97 12.05 13.70
C ALA A 106 -3.43 10.91 14.58
N GLN A 107 -2.81 9.89 13.98
CA GLN A 107 -2.25 8.79 14.77
C GLN A 107 -0.93 9.20 15.44
N SER A 108 -0.86 9.02 16.76
CA SER A 108 0.41 8.96 17.48
C SER A 108 1.05 7.60 17.20
N LEU A 109 1.69 7.44 16.04
CA LEU A 109 2.50 6.25 15.77
C LEU A 109 3.73 6.33 16.68
N PRO A 110 4.01 5.30 17.51
CA PRO A 110 5.21 5.29 18.33
C PRO A 110 6.43 5.43 17.40
N THR A 111 7.24 6.45 17.66
CA THR A 111 8.46 6.74 16.87
C THR A 111 9.34 5.50 16.76
N GLU A 112 9.35 4.65 17.77
CA GLU A 112 10.12 3.42 17.82
C GLU A 112 9.63 2.37 16.82
N VAL A 113 8.33 2.20 16.66
CA VAL A 113 7.75 1.28 15.66
C VAL A 113 8.09 1.73 14.25
N LEU A 114 8.01 3.03 13.99
CA LEU A 114 8.42 3.60 12.70
C LEU A 114 9.93 3.44 12.49
N ARG A 115 10.73 3.66 13.54
CA ARG A 115 12.19 3.50 13.47
C ARG A 115 12.59 2.03 13.22
N GLN A 116 11.98 1.07 13.89
CA GLN A 116 12.23 -0.35 13.66
C GLN A 116 11.86 -0.77 12.24
N ARG A 117 10.72 -0.28 11.75
CA ARG A 117 10.22 -0.61 10.41
C ARG A 117 11.03 0.06 9.30
N LEU A 118 11.48 1.30 9.52
CA LEU A 118 12.11 2.15 8.51
C LEU A 118 13.63 2.23 8.68
N GLY A 119 14.16 1.78 9.83
CA GLY A 119 15.53 2.09 10.28
C GLY A 119 16.68 1.68 9.38
N SER A 120 16.50 0.65 8.55
CA SER A 120 17.51 0.19 7.57
C SER A 120 17.02 0.27 6.13
N ALA A 121 15.81 0.77 5.90
CA ALA A 121 15.22 0.81 4.57
C ALA A 121 15.82 1.97 3.74
N ARG A 122 16.10 1.70 2.48
CA ARG A 122 16.27 2.72 1.46
C ARG A 122 14.92 3.03 0.83
N PHE A 123 14.63 4.29 0.59
CA PHE A 123 13.38 4.72 0.02
C PHE A 123 13.52 4.94 -1.48
N VAL A 124 12.54 4.48 -2.22
CA VAL A 124 12.42 4.75 -3.64
C VAL A 124 11.01 5.22 -3.93
N VAL A 125 10.88 6.36 -4.54
CA VAL A 125 9.58 6.84 -5.04
C VAL A 125 9.20 6.00 -6.24
N PHE A 126 8.08 5.31 -6.16
CA PHE A 126 7.70 4.30 -7.13
C PHE A 126 6.79 4.81 -8.24
N SER A 127 5.93 5.70 -8.01
CA SER A 127 5.05 6.44 -8.92
C SER A 127 4.30 7.43 -8.07
N PRO A 128 4.41 8.72 -8.30
CA PRO A 128 3.57 9.64 -7.59
C PRO A 128 2.11 9.29 -7.93
N PRO A 129 1.22 9.15 -6.94
CA PRO A 129 -0.21 9.19 -7.22
C PRO A 129 -0.45 10.50 -7.96
N HIS A 130 -1.50 10.54 -8.76
CA HIS A 130 -1.84 11.72 -9.57
C HIS A 130 -1.41 13.01 -8.87
N SER A 131 -0.47 13.73 -9.45
CA SER A 131 0.26 14.85 -8.84
C SER A 131 -0.64 15.96 -8.25
N SER A 132 -1.90 16.03 -8.67
CA SER A 132 -2.92 16.93 -8.16
C SER A 132 -3.41 16.61 -6.72
N SER A 133 -3.16 15.41 -6.21
CA SER A 133 -3.63 14.98 -4.88
C SER A 133 -2.58 15.09 -3.78
N LEU A 134 -1.33 15.46 -4.10
CA LEU A 134 -0.24 15.56 -3.13
C LEU A 134 -0.20 16.93 -2.45
N HIS A 135 -0.01 16.91 -1.13
CA HIS A 135 0.28 18.12 -0.37
C HIS A 135 1.67 18.69 -0.70
N PRO A 136 1.91 20.01 -0.52
CA PRO A 136 3.23 20.61 -0.77
C PRO A 136 4.39 19.90 -0.06
N GLU A 137 4.19 19.52 1.21
CA GLU A 137 5.20 18.79 1.99
C GLU A 137 5.49 17.39 1.43
N GLU A 138 4.45 16.68 0.97
CA GLU A 138 4.62 15.37 0.31
C GLU A 138 5.40 15.51 -0.99
N ARG A 139 5.10 16.54 -1.79
CA ARG A 139 5.87 16.85 -3.01
C ARG A 139 7.33 17.15 -2.72
N SER A 140 7.60 17.95 -1.67
CA SER A 140 8.97 18.25 -1.26
C SER A 140 9.73 17.01 -0.82
N LEU A 141 9.07 16.12 -0.07
CA LEU A 141 9.67 14.86 0.35
C LEU A 141 9.91 13.92 -0.84
N ILE A 142 8.97 13.80 -1.77
CA ILE A 142 9.13 13.02 -3.01
C ILE A 142 10.29 13.55 -3.84
N ALA A 143 10.43 14.87 -4.00
CA ALA A 143 11.55 15.47 -4.70
C ALA A 143 12.90 15.16 -4.03
N PHE A 144 12.94 15.16 -2.70
CA PHE A 144 14.13 14.75 -1.94
C PHE A 144 14.44 13.25 -2.11
N LEU A 145 13.42 12.42 -2.24
CA LEU A 145 13.52 10.96 -2.44
C LEU A 145 13.65 10.57 -3.92
N SER A 146 13.95 11.53 -4.82
CA SER A 146 14.23 11.23 -6.24
C SER A 146 15.34 10.22 -6.44
N GLU A 147 16.26 10.15 -5.48
CA GLU A 147 17.27 9.10 -5.34
C GLU A 147 16.99 8.26 -4.08
N PRO A 148 17.40 6.98 -4.05
CA PRO A 148 17.27 6.14 -2.86
C PRO A 148 17.99 6.75 -1.66
N ARG A 149 17.27 7.00 -0.59
CA ARG A 149 17.75 7.61 0.66
C ARG A 149 17.46 6.71 1.86
N THR A 150 18.23 6.85 2.90
CA THR A 150 18.01 6.19 4.19
C THR A 150 17.28 7.10 5.17
N VAL A 151 16.66 6.53 6.21
CA VAL A 151 16.03 7.33 7.30
C VAL A 151 17.03 8.28 7.94
N PRO A 152 18.26 7.86 8.30
CA PRO A 152 19.25 8.79 8.85
C PRO A 152 19.54 9.99 7.95
N GLU A 153 19.69 9.78 6.63
CA GLU A 153 19.89 10.88 5.67
C GLU A 153 18.71 11.84 5.64
N LEU A 154 17.47 11.31 5.71
CA LEU A 154 16.28 12.13 5.79
C LEU A 154 16.23 12.96 7.08
N LEU A 155 16.61 12.39 8.21
CA LEU A 155 16.62 13.09 9.50
C LEU A 155 17.70 14.18 9.61
N LEU A 156 18.67 14.20 8.71
CA LEU A 156 19.67 15.27 8.60
C LEU A 156 19.15 16.51 7.86
N VAL A 157 18.04 16.38 7.15
CA VAL A 157 17.40 17.52 6.46
C VAL A 157 16.78 18.45 7.50
N ARG A 158 17.26 19.69 7.56
CA ARG A 158 16.90 20.64 8.63
C ARG A 158 15.45 21.13 8.61
N ASP A 159 14.75 20.96 7.49
CA ASP A 159 13.41 21.54 7.29
C ASP A 159 12.27 20.70 7.88
N TRP A 160 12.56 19.49 8.34
CA TRP A 160 11.56 18.60 8.91
C TRP A 160 11.95 18.11 10.30
N SER A 161 10.99 18.17 11.25
CA SER A 161 11.18 17.42 12.49
C SER A 161 11.17 15.91 12.20
N PRO A 162 11.94 15.11 12.92
CA PRO A 162 11.97 13.65 12.74
C PRO A 162 10.58 13.00 12.74
N LEU A 163 9.70 13.44 13.66
CA LEU A 163 8.34 12.94 13.75
C LEU A 163 7.53 13.28 12.49
N ARG A 164 7.66 14.50 11.96
CA ARG A 164 6.94 14.92 10.75
C ARG A 164 7.42 14.15 9.52
N ALA A 165 8.73 14.01 9.36
CA ALA A 165 9.31 13.21 8.28
C ALA A 165 8.81 11.76 8.30
N MET A 166 8.78 11.11 9.47
CA MET A 166 8.29 9.74 9.62
C MET A 166 6.79 9.61 9.35
N LYS A 167 5.97 10.60 9.74
CA LYS A 167 4.55 10.64 9.41
C LYS A 167 4.32 10.77 7.90
N LEU A 168 5.05 11.67 7.24
CA LEU A 168 4.97 11.84 5.79
C LEU A 168 5.39 10.57 5.05
N LEU A 169 6.46 9.90 5.46
CA LEU A 169 6.86 8.61 4.91
C LEU A 169 5.74 7.56 5.07
N SER A 170 5.08 7.51 6.22
CA SER A 170 3.98 6.58 6.47
C SER A 170 2.77 6.86 5.58
N ILE A 171 2.47 8.14 5.33
CA ILE A 171 1.40 8.56 4.41
C ILE A 171 1.75 8.13 2.97
N LEU A 172 2.97 8.44 2.51
CA LEU A 172 3.42 8.09 1.16
C LEU A 172 3.46 6.58 0.94
N ASP A 173 3.88 5.81 1.96
CA ASP A 173 3.86 4.35 1.92
C ASP A 173 2.42 3.81 1.85
N ALA A 174 1.49 4.35 2.66
CA ALA A 174 0.08 3.96 2.61
C ALA A 174 -0.59 4.30 1.26
N LEU A 175 -0.16 5.40 0.63
CA LEU A 175 -0.62 5.81 -0.70
C LEU A 175 0.14 5.09 -1.84
N GLY A 176 0.97 4.09 -1.53
CA GLY A 176 1.71 3.34 -2.54
C GLY A 176 2.76 4.15 -3.30
N CYS A 177 3.14 5.32 -2.79
CA CYS A 177 4.11 6.22 -3.43
C CYS A 177 5.55 5.88 -3.09
N LEU A 178 5.75 5.13 -2.00
CA LEU A 178 7.07 4.69 -1.55
C LEU A 178 7.25 3.21 -1.78
N HIS A 179 8.41 2.88 -2.30
CA HIS A 179 8.95 1.54 -2.21
C HIS A 179 10.04 1.53 -1.15
N LEU A 180 9.82 0.76 -0.08
CA LEU A 180 10.84 0.54 0.93
C LEU A 180 11.84 -0.46 0.36
N GLY A 181 12.89 0.04 -0.27
CA GLY A 181 13.96 -0.77 -0.82
C GLY A 181 14.87 -1.29 0.28
N GLY A 182 14.93 -2.60 0.41
CA GLY A 182 16.06 -3.35 0.91
C GLY A 182 16.40 -3.26 2.39
N SER A 183 15.69 -4.02 3.24
CA SER A 183 16.46 -4.76 4.25
C SER A 183 17.47 -5.65 3.51
N SER A 184 18.63 -5.89 4.08
CA SER A 184 19.62 -6.83 3.49
C SER A 184 18.99 -8.18 3.12
N GLN A 185 17.96 -8.60 3.83
CA GLN A 185 17.17 -9.80 3.58
C GLN A 185 16.32 -9.68 2.29
N GLN A 186 15.61 -8.57 2.09
CA GLN A 186 14.80 -8.37 0.86
C GLN A 186 15.68 -8.26 -0.38
N LEU A 187 16.86 -7.65 -0.26
CA LEU A 187 17.85 -7.64 -1.34
C LEU A 187 18.36 -9.05 -1.61
N ALA A 188 18.68 -9.84 -0.58
CA ALA A 188 19.11 -11.22 -0.74
C ALA A 188 18.03 -12.08 -1.40
N GLU A 189 16.76 -11.93 -0.99
CA GLU A 189 15.61 -12.58 -1.62
C GLU A 189 15.44 -12.16 -3.09
N ALA A 190 15.59 -10.86 -3.39
CA ALA A 190 15.51 -10.34 -4.75
C ALA A 190 16.63 -10.87 -5.65
N TRP A 191 17.87 -10.96 -5.14
CA TRP A 191 18.98 -11.61 -5.85
C TRP A 191 18.67 -13.09 -6.13
N GLY A 192 18.15 -13.79 -5.13
CA GLY A 192 17.73 -15.19 -5.27
C GLY A 192 16.61 -15.40 -6.29
N LEU A 193 15.59 -14.50 -6.29
CA LEU A 193 14.48 -14.55 -7.26
C LEU A 193 14.92 -14.33 -8.70
N LEU A 194 15.93 -13.49 -8.95
CA LEU A 194 16.52 -13.29 -10.26
C LEU A 194 17.63 -14.31 -10.58
N GLU A 195 17.93 -15.22 -9.68
CA GLU A 195 19.01 -16.23 -9.84
C GLU A 195 20.38 -15.56 -10.07
N LEU A 196 20.63 -14.43 -9.40
CA LEU A 196 21.86 -13.66 -9.51
C LEU A 196 22.61 -13.63 -8.17
N GLN A 197 23.93 -13.47 -8.27
CA GLN A 197 24.75 -13.19 -7.08
C GLN A 197 24.65 -11.71 -6.70
N PRO A 198 24.74 -11.37 -5.39
CA PRO A 198 24.82 -9.99 -4.93
C PRO A 198 25.94 -9.23 -5.63
N GLY A 199 25.64 -8.03 -6.14
CA GLY A 199 26.61 -7.20 -6.85
C GLY A 199 26.66 -7.41 -8.38
N ALA A 200 25.85 -8.29 -8.95
CA ALA A 200 25.74 -8.46 -10.42
C ALA A 200 25.44 -7.12 -11.12
N SER A 201 25.91 -6.93 -12.34
CA SER A 201 25.76 -5.65 -13.09
C SER A 201 24.30 -5.31 -13.41
N ALA A 202 24.03 -4.02 -13.73
CA ALA A 202 22.69 -3.61 -14.17
C ALA A 202 22.23 -4.36 -15.43
N ASP A 203 23.16 -4.71 -16.28
CA ASP A 203 22.87 -5.46 -17.52
C ASP A 203 22.58 -6.94 -17.21
N ASP A 204 23.28 -7.54 -16.24
CA ASP A 204 22.97 -8.90 -15.76
C ASP A 204 21.56 -8.95 -15.16
N ILE A 205 21.17 -7.93 -14.38
CA ILE A 205 19.82 -7.82 -13.80
C ILE A 205 18.78 -7.74 -14.93
N LYS A 206 18.99 -6.92 -15.97
CA LYS A 206 18.08 -6.81 -17.11
C LYS A 206 18.01 -8.12 -17.91
N HIS A 207 19.15 -8.80 -18.11
CA HIS A 207 19.21 -10.07 -18.81
C HIS A 207 18.46 -11.18 -18.05
N ALA A 208 18.71 -11.32 -16.76
CA ALA A 208 18.03 -12.29 -15.90
C ALA A 208 16.51 -12.04 -15.88
N TYR A 209 16.10 -10.79 -15.73
CA TYR A 209 14.69 -10.40 -15.76
C TYR A 209 14.01 -10.79 -17.08
N ARG A 210 14.61 -10.44 -18.23
CA ARG A 210 14.06 -10.79 -19.57
C ARG A 210 13.95 -12.30 -19.76
N ARG A 211 14.92 -13.07 -19.27
CA ARG A 211 14.92 -14.54 -19.32
C ARG A 211 13.74 -15.08 -18.53
N LEU A 212 13.59 -14.66 -17.25
CA LEU A 212 12.54 -15.15 -16.37
C LEU A 212 11.14 -14.74 -16.82
N VAL A 213 10.97 -13.50 -17.30
CA VAL A 213 9.70 -13.03 -17.87
C VAL A 213 9.26 -13.89 -19.04
N ARG A 214 10.16 -14.25 -19.96
CA ARG A 214 9.81 -15.14 -21.08
C ARG A 214 9.37 -16.52 -20.60
N MET A 215 10.04 -17.08 -19.59
CA MET A 215 9.69 -18.41 -19.05
C MET A 215 8.36 -18.40 -18.28
N LEU A 216 8.04 -17.30 -17.59
CA LEU A 216 6.87 -17.19 -16.72
C LEU A 216 5.65 -16.55 -17.40
N HIS A 217 5.78 -16.16 -18.69
CA HIS A 217 4.71 -15.47 -19.38
C HIS A 217 3.46 -16.34 -19.51
N PRO A 218 2.27 -15.83 -19.11
CA PRO A 218 1.03 -16.62 -19.09
C PRO A 218 0.65 -17.21 -20.44
N ASP A 219 1.04 -16.58 -21.57
CA ASP A 219 0.76 -17.07 -22.90
C ASP A 219 1.43 -18.42 -23.21
N HIS A 220 2.55 -18.71 -22.56
CA HIS A 220 3.25 -19.99 -22.73
C HIS A 220 2.65 -21.12 -21.87
N HIS A 221 1.70 -20.80 -20.97
CA HIS A 221 1.16 -21.74 -20.00
C HIS A 221 -0.37 -21.79 -20.00
N GLN A 222 -1.02 -21.42 -21.10
CA GLN A 222 -2.48 -21.37 -21.24
C GLN A 222 -3.17 -22.73 -21.01
N SER A 223 -2.48 -23.84 -21.27
CA SER A 223 -2.97 -25.20 -21.05
C SER A 223 -2.66 -25.76 -19.66
N ALA A 224 -2.00 -25.00 -18.79
CA ALA A 224 -1.67 -25.45 -17.44
C ALA A 224 -2.91 -25.45 -16.53
N ALA A 225 -2.90 -26.31 -15.50
CA ALA A 225 -3.95 -26.33 -14.50
C ALA A 225 -4.10 -24.97 -13.79
N PRO A 226 -5.33 -24.56 -13.37
CA PRO A 226 -5.58 -23.25 -12.78
C PRO A 226 -4.68 -22.91 -11.58
N GLU A 227 -4.30 -23.90 -10.79
CA GLU A 227 -3.37 -23.74 -9.66
C GLU A 227 -1.95 -23.37 -10.12
N VAL A 228 -1.49 -24.01 -11.20
CA VAL A 228 -0.18 -23.72 -11.81
C VAL A 228 -0.18 -22.33 -12.42
N GLN A 229 -1.27 -21.93 -13.08
CA GLN A 229 -1.40 -20.58 -13.63
C GLN A 229 -1.33 -19.50 -12.52
N ARG A 230 -2.01 -19.72 -11.38
CA ARG A 230 -1.91 -18.79 -10.22
C ARG A 230 -0.49 -18.68 -9.70
N ALA A 231 0.19 -19.82 -9.48
CA ALA A 231 1.57 -19.84 -9.01
C ALA A 231 2.53 -19.12 -9.99
N LEU A 232 2.31 -19.26 -11.30
CA LEU A 232 3.09 -18.56 -12.32
C LEU A 232 2.86 -17.04 -12.28
N VAL A 233 1.61 -16.59 -12.12
CA VAL A 233 1.28 -15.16 -11.98
C VAL A 233 1.91 -14.57 -10.73
N GLU A 234 1.83 -15.28 -9.60
CA GLU A 234 2.50 -14.85 -8.36
C GLU A 234 4.01 -14.76 -8.52
N ARG A 235 4.64 -15.77 -9.14
CA ARG A 235 6.07 -15.78 -9.39
C ARG A 235 6.49 -14.70 -10.38
N PHE A 236 5.72 -14.44 -11.42
CA PHE A 236 5.93 -13.35 -12.36
C PHE A 236 5.91 -11.98 -11.65
N SER A 237 4.91 -11.76 -10.79
CA SER A 237 4.80 -10.54 -9.97
C SER A 237 6.01 -10.38 -9.03
N ALA A 238 6.43 -11.45 -8.37
CA ALA A 238 7.60 -11.45 -7.49
C ALA A 238 8.90 -11.11 -8.25
N VAL A 239 9.12 -11.71 -9.41
CA VAL A 239 10.27 -11.42 -10.29
C VAL A 239 10.27 -9.97 -10.77
N HIS A 240 9.11 -9.43 -11.12
CA HIS A 240 8.97 -8.03 -11.52
C HIS A 240 9.32 -7.07 -10.37
N THR A 241 8.84 -7.36 -9.17
CA THR A 241 9.16 -6.59 -7.95
C THR A 241 10.65 -6.66 -7.62
N ALA A 242 11.25 -7.86 -7.68
CA ALA A 242 12.68 -8.04 -7.45
C ALA A 242 13.54 -7.25 -8.45
N TYR A 243 13.18 -7.28 -9.73
CA TYR A 243 13.85 -6.51 -10.77
C TYR A 243 13.86 -5.01 -10.48
N LYS A 244 12.69 -4.46 -10.13
CA LYS A 244 12.56 -3.04 -9.78
C LYS A 244 13.38 -2.70 -8.53
N LEU A 245 13.32 -3.56 -7.50
CA LEU A 245 14.08 -3.38 -6.26
C LEU A 245 15.59 -3.32 -6.52
N LEU A 246 16.12 -4.27 -7.30
CA LEU A 246 17.57 -4.34 -7.57
C LEU A 246 18.07 -3.20 -8.45
N LEU A 247 17.28 -2.72 -9.40
CA LEU A 247 17.64 -1.53 -10.18
C LEU A 247 17.63 -0.25 -9.34
N SER A 248 16.71 -0.14 -8.40
CA SER A 248 16.58 1.03 -7.53
C SER A 248 17.55 1.03 -6.34
N SER A 249 18.16 -0.11 -6.01
CA SER A 249 19.13 -0.24 -4.93
C SER A 249 20.57 0.09 -5.34
N ARG A 250 20.77 0.49 -6.58
CA ARG A 250 22.06 0.90 -7.15
C ARG A 250 22.16 2.40 -7.27
#